data_702883022378414cacdb84f974fdbb77
#
_entry.id   702883022378414cacdb84f974fdbb77
#
_cell.length_a   1.000
_cell.length_b   1.000
_cell.length_c   1.000
_cell.angle_alpha   90.00
_cell.angle_beta   90.00
_cell.angle_gamma   90.00
#
_symmetry.space_group_name_H-M   'P 1'
#
loop_
_entity.id
_entity.type
_entity.pdbx_description
1 polymer ?
#
loop_
_entity_poly.entity_id
_entity_poly.type
_entity_poly.pdbx_seq_one_letter_code
_entity_poly.pdbx_strand_id
1 'polypeptide(L)'
;MKILLYGGSFDPPHNGHLNNLRAAAERVHPDKIVVMPAGTSPFKQGTNASGALRLEMCQCFAVLAQEPGMPPLEVSGWEVAQAAAGSRNYTVLTLEMLAKENPGAILYLAIGSDMLLSFEGWHRWQDILRIARVVVTSRDIGDAPALHAKAKLLDPSGGRILFAPVQALPMSSSQLRARLAAGEECEAELPETVRAVIRREGLYRNTEGSSR
;
A
#
# COMPACT_ATOMS: atom_id res chain seq x y z
N MET A 1 -12.93 -17.70 -4.52
CA MET A 1 -12.68 -16.27 -4.74
C MET A 1 -11.30 -15.91 -4.20
N LYS A 2 -10.52 -15.14 -4.96
CA LYS A 2 -9.20 -14.61 -4.54
C LYS A 2 -9.34 -13.11 -4.28
N ILE A 3 -8.86 -12.62 -3.15
CA ILE A 3 -8.89 -11.20 -2.79
C ILE A 3 -7.45 -10.73 -2.58
N LEU A 4 -7.05 -9.66 -3.25
CA LEU A 4 -5.76 -9.01 -3.08
C LEU A 4 -5.92 -7.76 -2.22
N LEU A 5 -5.37 -7.77 -1.01
CA LEU A 5 -5.26 -6.61 -0.14
C LEU A 5 -3.97 -5.84 -0.46
N TYR A 6 -4.09 -4.55 -0.67
CA TYR A 6 -2.96 -3.63 -0.80
C TYR A 6 -3.08 -2.51 0.21
N GLY A 7 -2.37 -2.65 1.32
CA GLY A 7 -2.32 -1.69 2.42
C GLY A 7 -1.15 -0.72 2.30
N GLY A 8 -1.34 0.51 2.77
CA GLY A 8 -0.25 1.48 2.80
C GLY A 8 -0.65 2.80 3.44
N SER A 9 0.34 3.60 3.85
CA SER A 9 0.07 4.96 4.35
C SER A 9 -0.50 5.87 3.27
N PHE A 10 -0.04 5.71 2.02
CA PHE A 10 -0.45 6.50 0.85
C PHE A 10 -0.48 8.01 1.12
N ASP A 11 0.67 8.56 1.50
CA ASP A 11 0.81 9.94 1.96
C ASP A 11 1.90 10.72 1.19
N PRO A 12 1.69 11.04 -0.10
CA PRO A 12 0.57 10.68 -0.96
C PRO A 12 0.72 9.31 -1.66
N PRO A 13 -0.35 8.74 -2.26
CA PRO A 13 -0.22 7.68 -3.25
C PRO A 13 0.45 8.23 -4.51
N HIS A 14 1.17 7.37 -5.26
CA HIS A 14 1.95 7.78 -6.44
C HIS A 14 2.03 6.66 -7.47
N ASN A 15 2.52 6.95 -8.67
CA ASN A 15 2.59 6.01 -9.78
C ASN A 15 3.37 4.72 -9.45
N GLY A 16 4.36 4.78 -8.54
CA GLY A 16 5.05 3.58 -8.04
C GLY A 16 4.13 2.64 -7.26
N HIS A 17 3.15 3.17 -6.51
CA HIS A 17 2.15 2.33 -5.84
C HIS A 17 1.20 1.67 -6.85
N LEU A 18 0.75 2.40 -7.89
CA LEU A 18 -0.10 1.84 -8.95
C LEU A 18 0.65 0.72 -9.68
N ASN A 19 1.92 0.95 -10.03
CA ASN A 19 2.77 -0.04 -10.70
C ASN A 19 2.94 -1.32 -9.88
N ASN A 20 3.21 -1.18 -8.58
CA ASN A 20 3.34 -2.33 -7.68
C ASN A 20 2.02 -3.12 -7.55
N LEU A 21 0.89 -2.42 -7.42
CA LEU A 21 -0.42 -3.09 -7.33
C LEU A 21 -0.76 -3.83 -8.62
N ARG A 22 -0.48 -3.23 -9.80
CA ARG A 22 -0.66 -3.89 -11.10
C ARG A 22 0.15 -5.19 -11.17
N ALA A 23 1.45 -5.14 -10.87
CA ALA A 23 2.31 -6.33 -10.90
C ALA A 23 1.85 -7.41 -9.91
N ALA A 24 1.41 -7.03 -8.71
CA ALA A 24 0.86 -7.98 -7.75
C ALA A 24 -0.43 -8.62 -8.26
N ALA A 25 -1.33 -7.85 -8.87
CA ALA A 25 -2.57 -8.36 -9.46
C ALA A 25 -2.30 -9.31 -10.63
N GLU A 26 -1.40 -8.96 -11.54
CA GLU A 26 -0.96 -9.82 -12.64
C GLU A 26 -0.34 -11.13 -12.14
N ARG A 27 0.36 -11.10 -11.00
CA ARG A 27 0.99 -12.30 -10.41
C ARG A 27 -0.01 -13.31 -9.87
N VAL A 28 -1.13 -12.86 -9.28
CA VAL A 28 -2.05 -13.75 -8.55
C VAL A 28 -3.42 -13.87 -9.21
N HIS A 29 -3.75 -13.02 -10.18
CA HIS A 29 -5.04 -12.95 -10.86
C HIS A 29 -6.19 -13.00 -9.84
N PRO A 30 -6.37 -11.94 -9.02
CA PRO A 30 -7.41 -11.90 -8.02
C PRO A 30 -8.79 -11.67 -8.67
N ASP A 31 -9.84 -12.08 -7.97
CA ASP A 31 -11.23 -11.78 -8.36
C ASP A 31 -11.67 -10.40 -7.85
N LYS A 32 -10.97 -9.87 -6.83
CA LYS A 32 -11.22 -8.55 -6.23
C LYS A 32 -9.93 -7.98 -5.67
N ILE A 33 -9.76 -6.66 -5.81
CA ILE A 33 -8.70 -5.88 -5.15
C ILE A 33 -9.31 -5.00 -4.07
N VAL A 34 -8.69 -4.95 -2.89
CA VAL A 34 -9.01 -4.01 -1.81
C VAL A 34 -7.78 -3.16 -1.52
N VAL A 35 -7.86 -1.87 -1.83
CA VAL A 35 -6.86 -0.86 -1.42
C VAL A 35 -7.26 -0.33 -0.05
N MET A 36 -6.35 -0.42 0.93
CA MET A 36 -6.62 -0.07 2.33
C MET A 36 -5.66 1.02 2.80
N PRO A 37 -6.04 2.29 2.76
CA PRO A 37 -5.27 3.36 3.39
C PRO A 37 -5.18 3.12 4.89
N ALA A 38 -3.96 3.05 5.43
CA ALA A 38 -3.74 2.84 6.85
C ALA A 38 -4.39 3.96 7.68
N GLY A 39 -5.09 3.61 8.72
CA GLY A 39 -5.67 4.57 9.65
C GLY A 39 -4.57 5.32 10.40
N THR A 40 -3.82 4.59 11.23
CA THR A 40 -2.61 5.08 11.90
C THR A 40 -1.50 4.07 11.65
N SER A 41 -0.41 4.49 11.03
CA SER A 41 0.72 3.60 10.78
C SER A 41 1.41 3.26 12.11
N PRO A 42 1.54 1.96 12.48
CA PRO A 42 2.27 1.58 13.68
C PRO A 42 3.78 1.85 13.57
N PHE A 43 4.29 2.06 12.33
CA PHE A 43 5.72 2.27 12.03
C PHE A 43 6.10 3.73 11.81
N LYS A 44 5.14 4.68 11.82
CA LYS A 44 5.39 6.10 11.56
C LYS A 44 4.73 6.96 12.62
N GLN A 45 5.40 8.02 13.04
CA GLN A 45 4.83 9.05 13.92
C GLN A 45 3.86 9.93 13.12
N GLY A 46 2.65 9.41 12.82
CA GLY A 46 1.62 10.12 12.10
C GLY A 46 1.79 10.15 10.57
N THR A 47 0.86 10.83 9.93
CA THR A 47 0.83 11.13 8.49
C THR A 47 0.69 12.64 8.31
N ASN A 48 1.20 13.19 7.18
CA ASN A 48 1.07 14.62 6.90
C ASN A 48 -0.36 14.98 6.44
N ALA A 49 -1.01 14.06 5.69
CA ALA A 49 -2.41 14.20 5.33
C ALA A 49 -3.33 13.41 6.28
N SER A 50 -4.51 13.93 6.55
CA SER A 50 -5.53 13.23 7.33
C SER A 50 -5.96 11.92 6.69
N GLY A 51 -6.53 10.99 7.48
CA GLY A 51 -7.07 9.73 6.96
C GLY A 51 -8.09 9.94 5.84
N ALA A 52 -8.97 10.93 5.99
CA ALA A 52 -9.98 11.26 4.98
C ALA A 52 -9.35 11.73 3.66
N LEU A 53 -8.35 12.60 3.70
CA LEU A 53 -7.66 13.08 2.50
C LEU A 53 -6.84 11.98 1.83
N ARG A 54 -6.21 11.08 2.61
CA ARG A 54 -5.51 9.93 2.06
C ARG A 54 -6.47 8.94 1.40
N LEU A 55 -7.65 8.72 2.01
CA LEU A 55 -8.71 7.90 1.41
C LEU A 55 -9.20 8.50 0.09
N GLU A 56 -9.40 9.82 0.04
CA GLU A 56 -9.76 10.54 -1.19
C GLU A 56 -8.67 10.39 -2.26
N MET A 57 -7.41 10.66 -1.92
CA MET A 57 -6.30 10.50 -2.85
C MET A 57 -6.17 9.07 -3.38
N CYS A 58 -6.50 8.06 -2.57
CA CYS A 58 -6.46 6.65 -2.99
C CYS A 58 -7.51 6.30 -4.05
N GLN A 59 -8.50 7.15 -4.33
CA GLN A 59 -9.40 6.93 -5.47
C GLN A 59 -8.65 6.90 -6.81
N CYS A 60 -7.40 7.41 -6.87
CA CYS A 60 -6.55 7.28 -8.05
C CYS A 60 -6.32 5.81 -8.48
N PHE A 61 -6.43 4.86 -7.56
CA PHE A 61 -6.28 3.44 -7.90
C PHE A 61 -7.41 2.89 -8.76
N ALA A 62 -8.58 3.55 -8.79
CA ALA A 62 -9.72 3.13 -9.60
C ALA A 62 -9.41 3.06 -11.10
N VAL A 63 -8.41 3.79 -11.58
CA VAL A 63 -7.96 3.71 -12.98
C VAL A 63 -7.49 2.30 -13.36
N LEU A 64 -6.93 1.54 -12.42
CA LEU A 64 -6.49 0.17 -12.67
C LEU A 64 -7.65 -0.77 -12.99
N ALA A 65 -8.83 -0.56 -12.39
CA ALA A 65 -10.00 -1.38 -12.67
C ALA A 65 -10.56 -1.18 -14.10
N GLN A 66 -10.08 -0.18 -14.83
CA GLN A 66 -10.44 0.08 -16.22
C GLN A 66 -9.47 -0.60 -17.21
N GLU A 67 -8.35 -1.12 -16.72
CA GLU A 67 -7.36 -1.81 -17.55
C GLU A 67 -7.87 -3.22 -17.92
N PRO A 68 -7.60 -3.71 -19.16
CA PRO A 68 -7.99 -5.05 -19.57
C PRO A 68 -7.43 -6.13 -18.64
N GLY A 69 -8.27 -7.02 -18.17
CA GLY A 69 -7.88 -8.15 -17.31
C GLY A 69 -7.73 -7.81 -15.82
N MET A 70 -7.90 -6.54 -15.43
CA MET A 70 -7.93 -6.16 -14.01
C MET A 70 -9.30 -6.42 -13.40
N PRO A 71 -9.35 -6.95 -12.17
CA PRO A 71 -10.61 -7.21 -11.47
C PRO A 71 -11.21 -5.93 -10.89
N PRO A 72 -12.46 -5.98 -10.38
CA PRO A 72 -13.05 -4.90 -9.59
C PRO A 72 -12.13 -4.49 -8.43
N LEU A 73 -11.99 -3.17 -8.23
CA LEU A 73 -11.16 -2.56 -7.21
C LEU A 73 -12.02 -1.70 -6.28
N GLU A 74 -11.86 -1.92 -4.98
CA GLU A 74 -12.46 -1.14 -3.92
C GLU A 74 -11.38 -0.40 -3.13
N VAL A 75 -11.60 0.88 -2.84
CA VAL A 75 -10.81 1.65 -1.86
C VAL A 75 -11.59 1.65 -0.55
N SER A 76 -11.09 0.91 0.45
CA SER A 76 -11.78 0.74 1.72
C SER A 76 -11.31 1.76 2.77
N GLY A 77 -12.26 2.42 3.40
CA GLY A 77 -12.03 3.34 4.52
C GLY A 77 -12.01 2.65 5.91
N TRP A 78 -12.03 1.32 5.97
CA TRP A 78 -12.20 0.60 7.22
C TRP A 78 -11.13 0.94 8.27
N GLU A 79 -9.83 0.90 7.90
CA GLU A 79 -8.76 1.25 8.86
C GLU A 79 -8.80 2.72 9.28
N VAL A 80 -9.17 3.63 8.37
CA VAL A 80 -9.34 5.06 8.71
C VAL A 80 -10.47 5.24 9.73
N ALA A 81 -11.59 4.54 9.55
CA ALA A 81 -12.70 4.57 10.49
C ALA A 81 -12.33 3.95 11.86
N GLN A 82 -11.60 2.83 11.87
CA GLN A 82 -11.11 2.21 13.10
C GLN A 82 -10.17 3.15 13.87
N ALA A 83 -9.27 3.84 13.19
CA ALA A 83 -8.36 4.81 13.82
C ALA A 83 -9.12 6.01 14.37
N ALA A 84 -10.14 6.52 13.68
CA ALA A 84 -11.01 7.59 14.17
C ALA A 84 -11.77 7.18 15.44
N ALA A 85 -12.08 5.88 15.60
CA ALA A 85 -12.67 5.31 16.81
C ALA A 85 -11.64 4.98 17.91
N GLY A 86 -10.37 5.37 17.75
CA GLY A 86 -9.29 5.14 18.71
C GLY A 86 -8.65 3.75 18.67
N SER A 87 -8.99 2.92 17.71
CA SER A 87 -8.42 1.58 17.57
C SER A 87 -7.07 1.60 16.86
N ARG A 88 -6.16 0.73 17.30
CA ARG A 88 -4.89 0.50 16.57
C ARG A 88 -5.14 -0.37 15.35
N ASN A 89 -4.51 0.00 14.22
CA ASN A 89 -4.58 -0.77 12.99
C ASN A 89 -3.34 -1.67 12.88
N TYR A 90 -3.59 -2.97 12.70
CA TYR A 90 -2.57 -3.96 12.38
C TYR A 90 -3.05 -4.80 11.19
N THR A 91 -2.18 -5.09 10.27
CA THR A 91 -2.50 -5.85 9.04
C THR A 91 -3.20 -7.18 9.32
N VAL A 92 -2.84 -7.86 10.40
CA VAL A 92 -3.51 -9.12 10.78
C VAL A 92 -5.00 -8.91 11.06
N LEU A 93 -5.40 -7.80 11.71
CA LEU A 93 -6.81 -7.50 12.01
C LEU A 93 -7.60 -7.18 10.73
N THR A 94 -6.96 -6.49 9.78
CA THR A 94 -7.54 -6.23 8.46
C THR A 94 -7.76 -7.53 7.68
N LEU A 95 -6.82 -8.45 7.73
CA LEU A 95 -6.95 -9.77 7.10
C LEU A 95 -8.02 -10.64 7.79
N GLU A 96 -8.10 -10.62 9.13
CA GLU A 96 -9.14 -11.31 9.89
C GLU A 96 -10.54 -10.78 9.54
N MET A 97 -10.68 -9.46 9.41
CA MET A 97 -11.93 -8.83 8.97
C MET A 97 -12.32 -9.31 7.57
N LEU A 98 -11.39 -9.23 6.60
CA LEU A 98 -11.65 -9.68 5.22
C LEU A 98 -11.98 -11.18 5.14
N ALA A 99 -11.31 -12.03 5.94
CA ALA A 99 -11.60 -13.45 6.01
C ALA A 99 -13.00 -13.74 6.57
N LYS A 100 -13.43 -12.96 7.57
CA LYS A 100 -14.76 -13.07 8.18
C LYS A 100 -15.86 -12.64 7.21
N GLU A 101 -15.64 -11.57 6.46
CA GLU A 101 -16.60 -11.04 5.49
C GLU A 101 -16.67 -11.89 4.21
N ASN A 102 -15.62 -12.66 3.91
CA ASN A 102 -15.51 -13.47 2.69
C ASN A 102 -15.12 -14.92 3.02
N PRO A 103 -16.02 -15.71 3.64
CA PRO A 103 -15.71 -17.08 4.03
C PRO A 103 -15.27 -17.93 2.82
N GLY A 104 -14.15 -18.65 2.96
CA GLY A 104 -13.59 -19.49 1.91
C GLY A 104 -12.78 -18.75 0.84
N ALA A 105 -12.62 -17.43 0.93
CA ALA A 105 -11.74 -16.69 0.04
C ALA A 105 -10.27 -16.98 0.32
N ILE A 106 -9.46 -17.02 -0.73
CA ILE A 106 -8.00 -17.04 -0.64
C ILE A 106 -7.54 -15.60 -0.60
N LEU A 107 -6.94 -15.19 0.52
CA LEU A 107 -6.42 -13.85 0.70
C LEU A 107 -4.96 -13.74 0.25
N TYR A 108 -4.65 -12.66 -0.43
CA TYR A 108 -3.30 -12.23 -0.79
C TYR A 108 -3.03 -10.85 -0.18
N LEU A 109 -1.82 -10.64 0.30
CA LEU A 109 -1.34 -9.35 0.83
C LEU A 109 -0.17 -8.86 -0.03
N ALA A 110 -0.35 -7.76 -0.75
CA ALA A 110 0.72 -7.14 -1.50
C ALA A 110 1.55 -6.20 -0.61
N ILE A 111 2.88 -6.36 -0.64
CA ILE A 111 3.83 -5.55 0.11
C ILE A 111 5.07 -5.20 -0.73
N GLY A 112 5.79 -4.14 -0.34
CA GLY A 112 7.10 -3.83 -0.90
C GLY A 112 8.22 -4.69 -0.29
N SER A 113 9.39 -4.70 -0.94
CA SER A 113 10.59 -5.43 -0.49
C SER A 113 11.06 -5.01 0.90
N ASP A 114 11.05 -3.71 1.20
CA ASP A 114 11.39 -3.15 2.51
C ASP A 114 10.50 -3.72 3.63
N MET A 115 9.24 -3.96 3.34
CA MET A 115 8.27 -4.55 4.27
C MET A 115 8.55 -6.04 4.50
N LEU A 116 8.99 -6.80 3.49
CA LEU A 116 9.37 -8.20 3.68
C LEU A 116 10.60 -8.33 4.59
N LEU A 117 11.61 -7.45 4.41
CA LEU A 117 12.82 -7.49 5.23
C LEU A 117 12.54 -7.22 6.71
N SER A 118 11.51 -6.43 7.02
CA SER A 118 11.08 -6.10 8.38
C SER A 118 9.87 -6.89 8.89
N PHE A 119 9.42 -7.92 8.16
CA PHE A 119 8.13 -8.59 8.35
C PHE A 119 7.96 -9.24 9.74
N GLU A 120 9.04 -9.75 10.36
CA GLU A 120 9.01 -10.34 11.70
C GLU A 120 8.68 -9.33 12.81
N GLY A 121 8.87 -8.03 12.54
CA GLY A 121 8.45 -6.95 13.43
C GLY A 121 6.94 -6.63 13.37
N TRP A 122 6.20 -7.28 12.47
CA TRP A 122 4.77 -7.01 12.35
C TRP A 122 4.00 -7.76 13.45
N HIS A 123 2.97 -7.10 13.95
CA HIS A 123 2.12 -7.70 14.98
C HIS A 123 1.48 -9.01 14.48
N ARG A 124 1.75 -10.12 15.18
CA ARG A 124 1.26 -11.46 14.85
C ARG A 124 1.60 -11.88 13.40
N TRP A 125 2.83 -11.62 12.95
CA TRP A 125 3.25 -11.87 11.56
C TRP A 125 3.05 -13.34 11.11
N GLN A 126 3.19 -14.32 12.03
CA GLN A 126 2.93 -15.73 11.72
C GLN A 126 1.46 -15.97 11.36
N ASP A 127 0.53 -15.26 12.02
CA ASP A 127 -0.89 -15.36 11.71
C ASP A 127 -1.19 -14.74 10.35
N ILE A 128 -0.49 -13.67 9.96
CA ILE A 128 -0.60 -13.12 8.61
C ILE A 128 -0.29 -14.20 7.56
N LEU A 129 0.82 -14.96 7.73
CA LEU A 129 1.17 -16.05 6.81
C LEU A 129 0.21 -17.24 6.86
N ARG A 130 -0.51 -17.45 7.97
CA ARG A 130 -1.57 -18.48 8.04
C ARG A 130 -2.82 -18.05 7.29
N ILE A 131 -3.22 -16.78 7.39
CA ILE A 131 -4.46 -16.22 6.82
C ILE A 131 -4.28 -15.91 5.34
N ALA A 132 -3.14 -15.33 4.93
CA ALA A 132 -2.91 -14.84 3.57
C ALA A 132 -1.61 -15.37 2.97
N ARG A 133 -1.52 -15.29 1.64
CA ARG A 133 -0.26 -15.39 0.91
C ARG A 133 0.27 -13.99 0.67
N VAL A 134 1.57 -13.78 0.89
CA VAL A 134 2.22 -12.49 0.71
C VAL A 134 2.76 -12.39 -0.72
N VAL A 135 2.48 -11.28 -1.40
CA VAL A 135 3.00 -10.97 -2.73
C VAL A 135 3.96 -9.80 -2.61
N VAL A 136 5.22 -10.06 -2.90
CA VAL A 136 6.31 -9.08 -2.72
C VAL A 136 6.66 -8.44 -4.06
N THR A 137 6.64 -7.11 -4.11
CA THR A 137 7.16 -6.31 -5.22
C THR A 137 8.46 -5.64 -4.79
N SER A 138 9.49 -5.66 -5.64
CA SER A 138 10.76 -5.01 -5.34
C SER A 138 10.87 -3.63 -5.99
N ARG A 139 11.51 -2.70 -5.30
CA ARG A 139 11.85 -1.36 -5.82
C ARG A 139 13.30 -1.29 -6.32
N ASP A 140 14.14 -2.24 -5.92
CA ASP A 140 15.58 -2.25 -6.21
C ASP A 140 15.96 -3.49 -7.03
N ILE A 141 16.78 -3.30 -8.07
CA ILE A 141 17.22 -4.38 -8.97
C ILE A 141 18.16 -5.36 -8.26
N GLY A 142 18.83 -4.93 -7.17
CA GLY A 142 19.87 -5.69 -6.47
C GLY A 142 19.40 -6.46 -5.22
N ASP A 143 18.15 -6.32 -4.79
CA ASP A 143 17.67 -6.87 -3.51
C ASP A 143 17.17 -8.34 -3.57
N ALA A 144 17.03 -8.91 -4.78
CA ALA A 144 16.47 -10.24 -4.99
C ALA A 144 17.11 -11.37 -4.14
N PRO A 145 18.44 -11.50 -4.02
CA PRO A 145 19.03 -12.56 -3.19
C PRO A 145 18.65 -12.45 -1.72
N ALA A 146 18.67 -11.24 -1.15
CA ALA A 146 18.29 -11.01 0.24
C ALA A 146 16.79 -11.28 0.48
N LEU A 147 15.94 -10.89 -0.46
CA LEU A 147 14.50 -11.14 -0.40
C LEU A 147 14.17 -12.64 -0.46
N HIS A 148 14.83 -13.39 -1.35
CA HIS A 148 14.65 -14.85 -1.44
C HIS A 148 15.15 -15.57 -0.18
N ALA A 149 16.30 -15.16 0.37
CA ALA A 149 16.80 -15.70 1.63
C ALA A 149 15.82 -15.41 2.78
N LYS A 150 15.28 -14.19 2.85
CA LYS A 150 14.28 -13.81 3.86
C LYS A 150 12.99 -14.59 3.71
N ALA A 151 12.48 -14.74 2.48
CA ALA A 151 11.28 -15.53 2.21
C ALA A 151 11.45 -16.99 2.64
N LYS A 152 12.60 -17.61 2.36
CA LYS A 152 12.91 -18.99 2.78
C LYS A 152 12.97 -19.13 4.32
N LEU A 153 13.45 -18.09 5.02
CA LEU A 153 13.47 -18.08 6.48
C LEU A 153 12.07 -18.00 7.07
N LEU A 154 11.21 -17.15 6.52
CA LEU A 154 9.85 -16.90 7.01
C LEU A 154 8.87 -18.03 6.62
N ASP A 155 9.08 -18.63 5.46
CA ASP A 155 8.25 -19.71 4.90
C ASP A 155 9.14 -20.84 4.36
N PRO A 156 9.72 -21.69 5.26
CA PRO A 156 10.60 -22.79 4.88
C PRO A 156 9.97 -23.81 3.94
N SER A 157 8.66 -24.04 4.08
CA SER A 157 7.90 -24.97 3.23
C SER A 157 7.61 -24.41 1.83
N GLY A 158 7.67 -23.10 1.67
CA GLY A 158 7.37 -22.40 0.43
C GLY A 158 5.88 -22.26 0.12
N GLY A 159 5.56 -21.35 -0.78
CA GLY A 159 4.19 -21.16 -1.31
C GLY A 159 3.34 -20.12 -0.57
N ARG A 160 3.80 -19.59 0.56
CA ARG A 160 3.13 -18.49 1.26
C ARG A 160 3.66 -17.12 0.82
N ILE A 161 4.93 -17.05 0.36
CA ILE A 161 5.54 -15.81 -0.11
C ILE A 161 5.81 -15.95 -1.61
N LEU A 162 5.21 -15.07 -2.39
CA LEU A 162 5.28 -15.01 -3.84
C LEU A 162 5.99 -13.73 -4.26
N PHE A 163 6.75 -13.77 -5.34
CA PHE A 163 7.37 -12.58 -5.92
C PHE A 163 6.64 -12.18 -7.20
N ALA A 164 6.31 -10.90 -7.31
CA ALA A 164 5.74 -10.30 -8.50
C ALA A 164 6.87 -9.62 -9.29
N PRO A 165 7.11 -10.01 -10.56
CA PRO A 165 8.05 -9.30 -11.41
C PRO A 165 7.51 -7.89 -11.67
N VAL A 166 8.30 -6.87 -11.34
CA VAL A 166 7.93 -5.48 -11.56
C VAL A 166 9.15 -4.69 -12.01
N GLN A 167 8.96 -3.81 -12.98
CA GLN A 167 9.96 -2.78 -13.26
C GLN A 167 9.84 -1.73 -12.17
N ALA A 168 10.83 -1.65 -11.30
CA ALA A 168 10.83 -0.72 -10.19
C ALA A 168 10.78 0.73 -10.68
N LEU A 169 9.88 1.53 -10.10
CA LEU A 169 9.89 2.98 -10.24
C LEU A 169 10.51 3.56 -8.96
N PRO A 170 11.73 4.15 -9.04
CA PRO A 170 12.46 4.63 -7.88
C PRO A 170 11.83 5.92 -7.33
N MET A 171 10.74 5.78 -6.59
CA MET A 171 10.06 6.89 -5.94
C MET A 171 9.48 6.48 -4.59
N SER A 172 9.40 7.44 -3.66
CA SER A 172 8.76 7.24 -2.38
C SER A 172 7.92 8.44 -1.97
N SER A 173 6.87 8.22 -1.20
CA SER A 173 6.04 9.32 -0.68
C SER A 173 6.87 10.34 0.10
N SER A 174 7.91 9.92 0.82
CA SER A 174 8.79 10.85 1.57
C SER A 174 9.60 11.76 0.65
N GLN A 175 10.17 11.23 -0.42
CA GLN A 175 10.86 12.05 -1.44
C GLN A 175 9.90 13.02 -2.13
N LEU A 176 8.70 12.54 -2.48
CA LEU A 176 7.68 13.38 -3.12
C LEU A 176 7.22 14.51 -2.20
N ARG A 177 7.01 14.25 -0.90
CA ARG A 177 6.67 15.31 0.05
C ARG A 177 7.78 16.36 0.15
N ALA A 178 9.06 15.97 0.16
CA ALA A 178 10.18 16.91 0.17
C ALA A 178 10.21 17.79 -1.10
N ARG A 179 9.97 17.19 -2.27
CA ARG A 179 9.92 17.91 -3.55
C ARG A 179 8.72 18.87 -3.63
N LEU A 180 7.54 18.42 -3.17
CA LEU A 180 6.34 19.26 -3.07
C LEU A 180 6.55 20.44 -2.11
N ALA A 181 7.24 20.20 -0.97
CA ALA A 181 7.59 21.27 -0.04
C ALA A 181 8.57 22.30 -0.64
N ALA A 182 9.40 21.87 -1.60
CA ALA A 182 10.29 22.73 -2.37
C ALA A 182 9.59 23.45 -3.56
N GLY A 183 8.27 23.21 -3.75
CA GLY A 183 7.48 23.85 -4.79
C GLY A 183 7.45 23.10 -6.13
N GLU A 184 7.94 21.85 -6.20
CA GLU A 184 7.85 21.05 -7.42
C GLU A 184 6.44 20.45 -7.59
N GLU A 185 5.97 20.35 -8.83
CA GLU A 185 4.62 19.81 -9.14
C GLU A 185 4.56 18.27 -9.18
N CYS A 186 5.70 17.58 -9.31
CA CYS A 186 5.82 16.11 -9.37
C CYS A 186 4.84 15.44 -10.36
N GLU A 187 4.65 16.03 -11.54
CA GLU A 187 3.63 15.61 -12.51
C GLU A 187 3.85 14.20 -13.05
N ALA A 188 5.10 13.80 -13.24
CA ALA A 188 5.44 12.47 -13.74
C ALA A 188 5.18 11.37 -12.71
N GLU A 189 5.24 11.70 -11.43
CA GLU A 189 5.17 10.74 -10.34
C GLU A 189 3.78 10.64 -9.71
N LEU A 190 2.98 11.71 -9.78
CA LEU A 190 1.68 11.80 -9.12
C LEU A 190 0.53 11.79 -10.13
N PRO A 191 -0.48 10.91 -9.96
CA PRO A 191 -1.72 11.00 -10.71
C PRO A 191 -2.38 12.39 -10.58
N GLU A 192 -3.03 12.89 -11.64
CA GLU A 192 -3.67 14.20 -11.62
C GLU A 192 -4.71 14.34 -10.50
N THR A 193 -5.49 13.30 -10.22
CA THR A 193 -6.47 13.29 -9.15
C THR A 193 -5.82 13.49 -7.77
N VAL A 194 -4.61 12.97 -7.54
CA VAL A 194 -3.82 13.17 -6.33
C VAL A 194 -3.30 14.61 -6.26
N ARG A 195 -2.75 15.13 -7.38
CA ARG A 195 -2.26 16.53 -7.46
C ARG A 195 -3.39 17.52 -7.22
N ALA A 196 -4.59 17.25 -7.72
CA ALA A 196 -5.76 18.10 -7.50
C ALA A 196 -6.11 18.23 -6.01
N VAL A 197 -6.08 17.13 -5.25
CA VAL A 197 -6.30 17.14 -3.78
C VAL A 197 -5.18 17.90 -3.08
N ILE A 198 -3.91 17.63 -3.44
CA ILE A 198 -2.74 18.34 -2.87
C ILE A 198 -2.84 19.83 -3.06
N ARG A 199 -3.19 20.31 -4.28
CA ARG A 199 -3.36 21.73 -4.58
C ARG A 199 -4.52 22.36 -3.83
N ARG A 200 -5.68 21.69 -3.83
CA ARG A 200 -6.90 22.19 -3.18
C ARG A 200 -6.70 22.38 -1.67
N GLU A 201 -6.04 21.41 -1.03
CA GLU A 201 -5.85 21.39 0.43
C GLU A 201 -4.52 22.02 0.88
N GLY A 202 -3.67 22.46 -0.05
CA GLY A 202 -2.35 23.01 0.27
C GLY A 202 -1.41 22.02 0.96
N LEU A 203 -1.57 20.72 0.71
CA LEU A 203 -0.80 19.67 1.39
C LEU A 203 0.69 19.71 1.02
N TYR A 204 1.52 19.32 1.98
CA TYR A 204 2.98 19.15 1.84
C TYR A 204 3.76 20.42 1.51
N ARG A 205 3.15 21.61 1.60
CA ARG A 205 3.84 22.88 1.41
C ARG A 205 4.52 23.32 2.70
N ASN A 206 5.69 23.95 2.59
CA ASN A 206 6.27 24.63 3.73
C ASN A 206 5.39 25.85 4.07
N THR A 207 4.82 25.87 5.27
CA THR A 207 4.03 27.00 5.77
C THR A 207 4.91 28.15 6.31
N GLU A 208 6.22 28.13 6.08
CA GLU A 208 7.12 29.23 6.44
C GLU A 208 6.99 30.36 5.41
N GLY A 209 6.06 31.28 5.60
CA GLY A 209 5.91 32.46 4.74
C GLY A 209 4.65 33.27 4.91
N SER A 210 3.77 32.97 5.85
CA SER A 210 2.55 33.78 6.08
C SER A 210 2.59 34.48 7.46
N SER A 211 3.63 35.26 7.67
CA SER A 211 3.70 36.28 8.72
C SER A 211 4.22 37.56 8.07
N ARG A 212 3.34 38.31 7.44
CA ARG A 212 3.50 39.75 7.21
C ARG A 212 2.18 40.43 7.49
#